data_dbcd6daff55899da21ec8db62134ba1f
#
_entry.id   dbcd6daff55899da21ec8db62134ba1f
#
_cell.length_a   1.000
_cell.length_b   1.000
_cell.length_c   1.000
_cell.angle_alpha   90.00
_cell.angle_beta   90.00
_cell.angle_gamma   90.00
#
_symmetry.space_group_name_H-M   'P 1'
#
loop_
_entity.id
_entity.type
_entity.pdbx_description
1 polymer ?
#
loop_
_entity_poly.entity_id
_entity_poly.type
_entity_poly.pdbx_seq_one_letter_code
_entity_poly.pdbx_strand_id
1 'polypeptide(L)'
;MVKDAMTTNIVTINSSLSIQEVHDLIHKYGYTGFPVVDDKKLVGIITFEDAQKVQADVRKTTQIFQVMTTNLIVTRPEDSLEAALLKLLDRKIGRLPVVDNDDPTKLIGLVTKFDIIKAHAKLSSNR
;
A
#
# COMPACT_ATOMS: atom_id res chain seq x y z
N MET A 1 -3.09 15.23 -10.45
CA MET A 1 -2.35 15.02 -9.20
C MET A 1 -2.73 13.66 -8.59
N VAL A 2 -1.86 13.12 -7.80
CA VAL A 2 -2.12 11.84 -7.11
C VAL A 2 -3.43 11.86 -6.35
N LYS A 3 -3.77 12.95 -5.69
CA LYS A 3 -5.02 13.08 -4.94
C LYS A 3 -6.27 12.82 -5.77
N ASP A 4 -6.19 12.99 -7.08
CA ASP A 4 -7.33 12.78 -7.98
C ASP A 4 -7.52 11.31 -8.35
N ALA A 5 -6.52 10.47 -8.11
CA ALA A 5 -6.52 9.05 -8.45
C ALA A 5 -6.50 8.12 -7.23
N MET A 6 -6.03 8.60 -6.09
CA MET A 6 -5.84 7.76 -4.90
C MET A 6 -7.16 7.25 -4.31
N THR A 7 -7.07 6.11 -3.69
CA THR A 7 -8.14 5.54 -2.86
C THR A 7 -7.91 5.99 -1.42
N THR A 8 -8.94 6.51 -0.78
CA THR A 8 -8.86 7.00 0.61
C THR A 8 -9.49 6.05 1.62
N ASN A 9 -10.40 5.19 1.17
CA ASN A 9 -11.01 4.18 2.03
C ASN A 9 -10.09 2.96 2.10
N ILE A 10 -9.10 3.01 2.98
CA ILE A 10 -8.02 2.04 3.03
C ILE A 10 -8.20 1.11 4.22
N VAL A 11 -8.01 -0.19 3.98
CA VAL A 11 -7.90 -1.17 5.07
C VAL A 11 -6.45 -1.16 5.53
N THR A 12 -6.21 -0.73 6.76
CA THR A 12 -4.88 -0.77 7.39
C THR A 12 -4.87 -1.83 8.48
N ILE A 13 -3.68 -2.34 8.78
CA ILE A 13 -3.53 -3.37 9.79
C ILE A 13 -2.38 -3.03 10.73
N ASN A 14 -2.40 -3.62 11.92
CA ASN A 14 -1.43 -3.39 12.97
C ASN A 14 -0.26 -4.39 12.83
N SER A 15 0.94 -3.95 13.12
CA SER A 15 2.15 -4.76 12.96
C SER A 15 2.23 -5.97 13.88
N SER A 16 1.43 -6.00 14.94
CA SER A 16 1.40 -7.11 15.89
C SER A 16 0.53 -8.30 15.44
N LEU A 17 -0.27 -8.13 14.39
CA LEU A 17 -1.05 -9.23 13.83
C LEU A 17 -0.13 -10.33 13.29
N SER A 18 -0.64 -11.56 13.28
CA SER A 18 0.10 -12.69 12.73
C SER A 18 0.01 -12.74 11.20
N ILE A 19 0.94 -13.46 10.61
CA ILE A 19 0.91 -13.71 9.16
C ILE A 19 -0.32 -14.53 8.79
N GLN A 20 -0.80 -15.42 9.66
CA GLN A 20 -2.05 -16.13 9.41
C GLN A 20 -3.22 -15.17 9.28
N GLU A 21 -3.27 -14.13 10.13
CA GLU A 21 -4.33 -13.13 10.05
C GLU A 21 -4.24 -12.33 8.74
N VAL A 22 -3.02 -12.09 8.22
CA VAL A 22 -2.84 -11.45 6.91
C VAL A 22 -3.44 -12.31 5.81
N HIS A 23 -3.17 -13.62 5.81
CA HIS A 23 -3.77 -14.54 4.83
C HIS A 23 -5.30 -14.51 4.90
N ASP A 24 -5.85 -14.47 6.10
CA ASP A 24 -7.29 -14.41 6.31
C ASP A 24 -7.88 -13.11 5.74
N LEU A 25 -7.20 -11.99 5.96
CA LEU A 25 -7.62 -10.68 5.45
C LEU A 25 -7.52 -10.60 3.92
N ILE A 26 -6.47 -11.17 3.34
CA ILE A 26 -6.32 -11.24 1.88
C ILE A 26 -7.49 -12.03 1.29
N HIS A 27 -7.84 -13.15 1.91
CA HIS A 27 -8.98 -13.96 1.47
C HIS A 27 -10.30 -13.20 1.59
N LYS A 28 -10.48 -12.47 2.69
CA LYS A 28 -11.70 -11.71 2.96
C LYS A 28 -11.90 -10.55 1.97
N TYR A 29 -10.86 -9.76 1.74
CA TYR A 29 -10.95 -8.52 0.94
C TYR A 29 -10.53 -8.70 -0.51
N GLY A 30 -9.76 -9.71 -0.84
CA GLY A 30 -9.20 -9.88 -2.17
C GLY A 30 -8.07 -8.90 -2.50
N TYR A 31 -7.52 -8.22 -1.51
CA TYR A 31 -6.39 -7.31 -1.70
C TYR A 31 -5.07 -8.06 -1.65
N THR A 32 -4.07 -7.57 -2.36
CA THR A 32 -2.76 -8.20 -2.42
C THR A 32 -1.73 -7.58 -1.49
N GLY A 33 -2.14 -6.62 -0.68
CA GLY A 33 -1.27 -6.00 0.32
C GLY A 33 -2.01 -4.96 1.14
N PHE A 34 -1.41 -4.63 2.28
CA PHE A 34 -2.00 -3.70 3.24
C PHE A 34 -0.94 -2.77 3.80
N PRO A 35 -1.24 -1.47 3.95
CA PRO A 35 -0.41 -0.60 4.78
C PRO A 35 -0.49 -1.03 6.24
N VAL A 36 0.65 -0.99 6.90
CA VAL A 36 0.76 -1.32 8.33
C VAL A 36 0.86 -0.01 9.11
N VAL A 37 -0.07 0.19 10.03
CA VAL A 37 -0.19 1.44 10.80
C VAL A 37 -0.22 1.09 12.28
N ASP A 38 0.73 1.65 13.03
CA ASP A 38 0.80 1.54 14.48
C ASP A 38 0.71 2.94 15.08
N ASP A 39 -0.12 3.12 16.10
CA ASP A 39 -0.31 4.42 16.77
C ASP A 39 -0.56 5.56 15.77
N LYS A 40 -1.41 5.30 14.78
CA LYS A 40 -1.79 6.26 13.73
C LYS A 40 -0.64 6.62 12.78
N LYS A 41 0.48 5.88 12.83
CA LYS A 41 1.64 6.13 11.97
C LYS A 41 1.87 4.97 11.01
N LEU A 42 2.11 5.31 9.76
CA LEU A 42 2.51 4.33 8.75
C LEU A 42 3.90 3.82 9.09
N VAL A 43 4.03 2.51 9.32
CA VAL A 43 5.29 1.88 9.69
C VAL A 43 5.80 0.87 8.66
N GLY A 44 4.95 0.42 7.76
CA GLY A 44 5.36 -0.57 6.77
C GLY A 44 4.26 -0.92 5.80
N ILE A 45 4.59 -1.87 4.93
CA ILE A 45 3.63 -2.52 4.03
C ILE A 45 3.87 -4.02 4.10
N ILE A 46 2.78 -4.79 4.15
CA ILE A 46 2.83 -6.24 4.04
C ILE A 46 2.06 -6.67 2.78
N THR A 47 2.69 -7.48 1.92
CA THR A 47 2.09 -7.96 0.69
C THR A 47 1.79 -9.45 0.79
N PHE A 48 0.97 -9.93 -0.17
CA PHE A 48 0.71 -11.36 -0.31
C PHE A 48 2.02 -12.14 -0.49
N GLU A 49 2.94 -11.63 -1.32
CA GLU A 49 4.23 -12.28 -1.55
C GLU A 49 5.04 -12.40 -0.26
N ASP A 50 5.07 -11.34 0.56
CA ASP A 50 5.75 -11.38 1.86
C ASP A 50 5.15 -12.44 2.76
N ALA A 51 3.82 -12.47 2.84
CA ALA A 51 3.11 -13.41 3.70
C ALA A 51 3.28 -14.86 3.22
N GLN A 52 3.33 -15.07 1.90
CA GLN A 52 3.46 -16.40 1.31
C GLN A 52 4.83 -17.02 1.55
N LYS A 53 5.87 -16.21 1.72
CA LYS A 53 7.23 -16.69 2.02
C LYS A 53 7.34 -17.29 3.42
N VAL A 54 6.41 -16.99 4.32
CA VAL A 54 6.39 -17.53 5.68
C VAL A 54 5.83 -18.94 5.62
N GLN A 55 6.58 -19.91 6.17
CA GLN A 55 6.16 -21.31 6.16
C GLN A 55 4.87 -21.51 6.94
N ALA A 56 4.02 -22.41 6.45
CA ALA A 56 2.67 -22.62 6.97
C ALA A 56 2.66 -22.95 8.46
N ASP A 57 3.64 -23.70 8.94
CA ASP A 57 3.72 -24.15 10.34
C ASP A 57 4.02 -23.03 11.33
N VAL A 58 4.54 -21.86 10.86
CA VAL A 58 4.87 -20.73 11.74
C VAL A 58 4.05 -19.47 11.45
N ARG A 59 3.05 -19.56 10.58
CA ARG A 59 2.24 -18.38 10.23
C ARG A 59 1.48 -17.78 11.42
N LYS A 60 1.03 -18.63 12.35
CA LYS A 60 0.28 -18.18 13.52
C LYS A 60 1.16 -17.50 14.57
N THR A 61 2.46 -17.76 14.54
CA THR A 61 3.41 -17.23 15.52
C THR A 61 4.34 -16.16 14.95
N THR A 62 4.33 -15.95 13.64
CA THR A 62 5.12 -14.91 13.00
C THR A 62 4.28 -13.64 12.90
N GLN A 63 4.79 -12.55 13.44
CA GLN A 63 4.09 -11.26 13.42
C GLN A 63 4.49 -10.45 12.20
N ILE A 64 3.59 -9.56 11.77
CA ILE A 64 3.79 -8.74 10.57
C ILE A 64 5.10 -7.94 10.62
N PHE A 65 5.43 -7.35 11.79
CA PHE A 65 6.63 -6.51 11.89
C PHE A 65 7.91 -7.28 11.56
N GLN A 66 7.90 -8.60 11.66
CA GLN A 66 9.07 -9.44 11.37
C GLN A 66 9.33 -9.61 9.87
N VAL A 67 8.31 -9.38 9.04
CA VAL A 67 8.38 -9.64 7.59
C VAL A 67 8.02 -8.45 6.71
N MET A 68 7.35 -7.45 7.24
CA MET A 68 6.91 -6.30 6.45
C MET A 68 8.07 -5.50 5.87
N THR A 69 7.81 -4.80 4.77
CA THR A 69 8.74 -3.84 4.20
C THR A 69 8.64 -2.52 4.95
N THR A 70 9.76 -2.00 5.44
CA THR A 70 9.82 -0.74 6.20
C THR A 70 10.46 0.39 5.43
N ASN A 71 11.28 0.09 4.41
CA ASN A 71 11.88 1.10 3.55
C ASN A 71 10.88 1.46 2.46
N LEU A 72 9.93 2.33 2.80
CA LEU A 72 8.77 2.63 1.96
C LEU A 72 9.08 3.67 0.89
N ILE A 73 8.60 3.38 -0.32
CA ILE A 73 8.53 4.35 -1.40
C ILE A 73 7.12 4.94 -1.32
N VAL A 74 7.03 6.25 -1.15
CA VAL A 74 5.75 6.95 -0.95
C VAL A 74 5.59 8.05 -1.98
N THR A 75 4.37 8.55 -2.07
CA THR A 75 4.05 9.73 -2.87
C THR A 75 3.17 10.67 -2.05
N ARG A 76 2.97 11.88 -2.53
CA ARG A 76 2.17 12.90 -1.86
C ARG A 76 0.97 13.29 -2.72
N PRO A 77 -0.09 13.84 -2.12
CA PRO A 77 -1.31 14.18 -2.87
C PRO A 77 -1.08 15.11 -4.06
N GLU A 78 -0.13 16.02 -3.93
CA GLU A 78 0.14 17.04 -4.95
C GLU A 78 1.17 16.59 -5.98
N ASP A 79 1.75 15.40 -5.82
CA ASP A 79 2.64 14.84 -6.84
C ASP A 79 1.85 14.55 -8.12
N SER A 80 2.52 14.64 -9.27
CA SER A 80 1.90 14.32 -10.54
C SER A 80 1.64 12.82 -10.65
N LEU A 81 0.62 12.46 -11.43
CA LEU A 81 0.34 11.06 -11.73
C LEU A 81 1.52 10.42 -12.45
N GLU A 82 2.19 11.17 -13.32
CA GLU A 82 3.37 10.67 -14.02
C GLU A 82 4.52 10.35 -13.06
N ALA A 83 4.80 11.22 -12.09
CA ALA A 83 5.83 10.98 -11.08
C ALA A 83 5.53 9.72 -10.26
N ALA A 84 4.27 9.54 -9.87
CA ALA A 84 3.85 8.35 -9.13
C ALA A 84 3.99 7.09 -9.99
N LEU A 85 3.59 7.16 -11.26
CA LEU A 85 3.72 6.02 -12.18
C LEU A 85 5.18 5.61 -12.36
N LEU A 86 6.08 6.58 -12.50
CA LEU A 86 7.50 6.30 -12.63
C LEU A 86 8.05 5.59 -11.39
N LYS A 87 7.61 5.98 -10.20
CA LYS A 87 8.00 5.29 -8.96
C LYS A 87 7.53 3.84 -8.96
N LEU A 88 6.30 3.59 -9.37
CA LEU A 88 5.75 2.24 -9.44
C LEU A 88 6.52 1.35 -10.43
N LEU A 89 6.82 1.89 -11.61
CA LEU A 89 7.53 1.16 -12.66
C LEU A 89 9.00 0.93 -12.30
N ASP A 90 9.66 1.97 -11.81
CA ASP A 90 11.09 1.95 -11.50
C ASP A 90 11.41 0.96 -10.36
N ARG A 91 10.54 0.90 -9.38
CA ARG A 91 10.70 0.03 -8.21
C ARG A 91 9.99 -1.31 -8.34
N LYS A 92 9.24 -1.51 -9.43
CA LYS A 92 8.47 -2.74 -9.69
C LYS A 92 7.53 -3.09 -8.53
N ILE A 93 6.89 -2.06 -7.97
CA ILE A 93 5.95 -2.22 -6.87
C ILE A 93 4.52 -2.02 -7.37
N GLY A 94 3.56 -2.65 -6.69
CA GLY A 94 2.16 -2.65 -7.11
C GLY A 94 1.36 -1.46 -6.61
N ARG A 95 1.85 -0.79 -5.58
CA ARG A 95 1.13 0.30 -4.92
C ARG A 95 2.06 1.26 -4.22
N LEU A 96 1.61 2.51 -4.09
CA LEU A 96 2.32 3.54 -3.34
C LEU A 96 1.42 4.05 -2.23
N PRO A 97 1.89 4.09 -0.99
CA PRO A 97 1.22 4.87 0.04
C PRO A 97 1.28 6.35 -0.31
N VAL A 98 0.15 7.03 -0.13
CA VAL A 98 0.08 8.48 -0.26
C VAL A 98 0.11 9.05 1.15
N VAL A 99 1.12 9.86 1.45
CA VAL A 99 1.33 10.42 2.77
C VAL A 99 1.14 11.93 2.76
N ASP A 100 0.89 12.49 3.95
CA ASP A 100 0.72 13.92 4.11
C ASP A 100 1.95 14.69 3.65
N ASN A 101 1.75 15.89 3.08
CA ASN A 101 2.85 16.73 2.60
C ASN A 101 3.85 17.07 3.70
N ASP A 102 3.37 17.28 4.92
CA ASP A 102 4.18 17.73 6.05
C ASP A 102 4.57 16.59 7.00
N ASP A 103 3.87 15.47 6.95
CA ASP A 103 4.11 14.34 7.85
C ASP A 103 4.16 13.02 7.06
N PRO A 104 5.37 12.49 6.79
CA PRO A 104 5.51 11.26 6.00
C PRO A 104 5.02 10.01 6.72
N THR A 105 4.67 10.10 8.01
CA THR A 105 4.09 8.97 8.74
C THR A 105 2.57 8.94 8.68
N LYS A 106 1.95 10.01 8.16
CA LYS A 106 0.50 10.12 8.08
C LYS A 106 0.01 9.59 6.74
N LEU A 107 -0.56 8.40 6.76
CA LEU A 107 -1.15 7.78 5.58
C LEU A 107 -2.48 8.44 5.26
N ILE A 108 -2.65 8.89 4.02
CA ILE A 108 -3.90 9.51 3.57
C ILE A 108 -4.55 8.79 2.41
N GLY A 109 -3.82 7.93 1.71
CA GLY A 109 -4.39 7.19 0.59
C GLY A 109 -3.45 6.12 0.07
N LEU A 110 -3.92 5.39 -0.93
CA LEU A 110 -3.12 4.46 -1.71
C LEU A 110 -3.36 4.73 -3.19
N VAL A 111 -2.33 4.59 -4.00
CA VAL A 111 -2.45 4.66 -5.46
C VAL A 111 -1.76 3.48 -6.11
N THR A 112 -2.42 2.89 -7.10
CA THR A 112 -1.90 1.76 -7.88
C THR A 112 -1.72 2.19 -9.34
N LYS A 113 -1.02 1.36 -10.13
CA LYS A 113 -0.93 1.58 -11.58
C LYS A 113 -2.32 1.69 -12.20
N PHE A 114 -3.23 0.82 -11.77
CA PHE A 114 -4.59 0.81 -12.30
C PHE A 114 -5.31 2.14 -12.01
N ASP A 115 -5.14 2.68 -10.81
CA ASP A 115 -5.74 3.97 -10.43
C ASP A 115 -5.23 5.09 -11.34
N ILE A 116 -3.92 5.09 -11.63
CA ILE A 116 -3.30 6.10 -12.49
C ILE A 116 -3.80 5.98 -13.93
N ILE A 117 -3.82 4.76 -14.46
CA ILE A 117 -4.31 4.51 -15.82
C ILE A 117 -5.76 4.93 -15.96
N LYS A 118 -6.59 4.59 -14.98
CA LYS A 118 -8.01 4.95 -14.95
C LYS A 118 -8.19 6.46 -14.91
N ALA A 119 -7.45 7.16 -14.08
CA ALA A 119 -7.52 8.61 -13.99
C ALA A 119 -7.07 9.28 -15.29
N HIS A 120 -5.99 8.78 -15.90
CA HIS A 120 -5.48 9.30 -17.16
C HIS A 120 -6.46 9.09 -18.31
N ALA A 121 -7.07 7.92 -18.39
CA ALA A 121 -8.09 7.63 -19.40
C ALA A 121 -9.30 8.56 -19.26
N LYS A 122 -9.73 8.83 -18.03
CA LYS A 122 -10.82 9.76 -17.75
C LYS A 122 -10.50 11.18 -18.21
N LEU A 123 -9.28 11.66 -17.95
CA LEU A 123 -8.84 12.97 -18.40
C LEU A 123 -8.82 13.05 -19.94
N SER A 124 -8.33 11.99 -20.61
CA SER A 124 -8.27 11.94 -22.06
C SER A 124 -9.67 11.94 -22.70
N SER A 125 -10.63 11.27 -22.09
CA SER A 125 -12.00 11.19 -22.62
C SER A 125 -12.79 12.49 -22.49
N ASN A 126 -12.33 13.41 -21.65
CA ASN A 126 -12.99 14.69 -21.42
C ASN A 126 -12.47 15.83 -22.32
N ARG A 127 -11.65 15.51 -23.30
CA ARG A 127 -11.10 16.50 -24.24
C ARG A 127 -12.06 16.76 -25.41
#